data_7af72cdc19d0acb5f8355cd758e1c5f0
#
_entry.id   7af72cdc19d0acb5f8355cd758e1c5f0
#
_cell.length_a   1.000
_cell.length_b   1.000
_cell.length_c   1.000
_cell.angle_alpha   90.00
_cell.angle_beta   90.00
_cell.angle_gamma   90.00
#
_symmetry.space_group_name_H-M   'P 1'
#
loop_
_entity.id
_entity.type
_entity.pdbx_description
1 polymer ?
#
loop_
_entity_poly.entity_id
_entity_poly.type
_entity_poly.pdbx_seq_one_letter_code
_entity_poly.pdbx_strand_id
1 'polypeptide(L)'
;PSKERWNHPFLNSENGNVATWEQLAAGYAAVWAHENTRTSLWDAMKRKETYATTGSRMKVRFFGGWDFTDNDLKGDWVSLGYEKGVPMGGDINATQEKAPTFMVYALMDPDGGSLDRLQIVKGWLNADGSLDEKVYDVVWSGDRSVGKDGKLPSVGNSVNVTDGTWDNAIGSSELK
;
A
#
# COMPACT_ATOMS: atom_id res chain seq x y z
N PRO A 1 4.00 -17.71 3.82
CA PRO A 1 5.42 -17.68 4.24
C PRO A 1 5.92 -19.10 4.45
N SER A 2 6.88 -19.55 3.62
CA SER A 2 7.45 -20.88 3.80
C SER A 2 8.38 -20.90 5.02
N LYS A 3 8.46 -22.06 5.71
CA LYS A 3 9.43 -22.27 6.80
C LYS A 3 10.89 -22.08 6.36
N GLU A 4 11.16 -22.23 5.07
CA GLU A 4 12.48 -22.05 4.46
C GLU A 4 12.93 -20.59 4.49
N ARG A 5 12.01 -19.64 4.40
CA ARG A 5 12.33 -18.20 4.49
C ARG A 5 12.94 -17.82 5.84
N TRP A 6 12.58 -18.50 6.90
CA TRP A 6 13.09 -18.26 8.24
C TRP A 6 14.59 -18.59 8.35
N ASN A 7 15.03 -19.67 7.73
CA ASN A 7 16.40 -20.16 7.83
C ASN A 7 17.27 -19.79 6.61
N HIS A 8 16.74 -19.01 5.67
CA HIS A 8 17.51 -18.62 4.50
C HIS A 8 18.63 -17.66 4.89
N PRO A 9 19.91 -17.95 4.56
CA PRO A 9 20.98 -17.01 4.81
C PRO A 9 20.81 -15.78 3.91
N PHE A 10 20.79 -14.59 4.53
CA PHE A 10 20.77 -13.33 3.81
C PHE A 10 22.16 -12.98 3.26
N LEU A 11 23.16 -13.24 4.04
CA LEU A 11 24.56 -12.98 3.70
C LEU A 11 25.44 -14.14 4.16
N ASN A 12 26.19 -14.72 3.23
CA ASN A 12 27.22 -15.70 3.54
C ASN A 12 28.58 -15.01 3.47
N SER A 13 29.33 -15.01 4.55
CA SER A 13 30.68 -14.45 4.61
C SER A 13 31.63 -15.44 5.30
N GLU A 14 32.91 -15.25 5.09
CA GLU A 14 33.96 -16.03 5.80
C GLU A 14 33.90 -15.86 7.32
N ASN A 15 33.31 -14.73 7.79
CA ASN A 15 33.17 -14.39 9.20
C ASN A 15 31.84 -14.81 9.83
N GLY A 16 30.99 -15.52 9.09
CA GLY A 16 29.70 -16.00 9.56
C GLY A 16 28.55 -15.68 8.61
N ASN A 17 27.44 -16.39 8.80
CA ASN A 17 26.23 -16.23 8.03
C ASN A 17 25.22 -15.38 8.82
N VAL A 18 24.63 -14.40 8.16
CA VAL A 18 23.52 -13.61 8.71
C VAL A 18 22.22 -14.19 8.16
N ALA A 19 21.36 -14.68 9.03
CA ALA A 19 20.06 -15.19 8.64
C ALA A 19 19.06 -14.05 8.33
N THR A 20 18.07 -14.33 7.49
CA THR A 20 17.07 -13.33 7.10
C THR A 20 16.30 -12.76 8.30
N TRP A 21 16.08 -13.54 9.35
CA TRP A 21 15.36 -13.10 10.56
C TRP A 21 16.21 -12.19 11.47
N GLU A 22 17.54 -12.15 11.29
CA GLU A 22 18.45 -11.24 12.02
C GLU A 22 18.45 -9.84 11.40
N GLN A 23 17.88 -9.67 10.22
CA GLN A 23 17.73 -8.37 9.56
C GLN A 23 16.44 -7.70 10.01
N LEU A 24 16.56 -6.54 10.62
CA LEU A 24 15.42 -5.69 10.92
C LEU A 24 15.05 -4.88 9.68
N ALA A 25 13.78 -4.92 9.29
CA ALA A 25 13.28 -4.03 8.25
C ALA A 25 13.26 -2.59 8.75
N ALA A 26 13.83 -1.66 7.98
CA ALA A 26 13.70 -0.22 8.22
C ALA A 26 12.31 0.26 7.79
N GLY A 27 11.27 -0.12 8.55
CA GLY A 27 9.89 0.22 8.24
C GLY A 27 9.26 1.09 9.31
N TYR A 28 8.19 1.78 8.94
CA TYR A 28 7.31 2.50 9.86
C TYR A 28 5.95 1.83 9.92
N ALA A 29 5.41 1.73 11.14
CA ALA A 29 3.99 1.51 11.35
C ALA A 29 3.34 2.88 11.58
N ALA A 30 2.32 3.19 10.82
CA ALA A 30 1.57 4.44 10.90
C ALA A 30 0.12 4.19 11.30
N VAL A 31 -0.48 5.12 12.00
CA VAL A 31 -1.87 5.06 12.43
C VAL A 31 -2.58 6.37 12.07
N TRP A 32 -3.87 6.27 11.77
CA TRP A 32 -4.75 7.42 11.61
C TRP A 32 -5.49 7.67 12.91
N ALA A 33 -4.95 8.58 13.71
CA ALA A 33 -5.49 8.98 15.01
C ALA A 33 -6.01 10.43 14.96
N HIS A 34 -6.98 10.77 15.79
CA HIS A 34 -7.52 12.13 15.87
C HIS A 34 -6.50 13.12 16.44
N GLU A 35 -5.64 12.64 17.34
CA GLU A 35 -4.60 13.45 17.98
C GLU A 35 -3.39 12.58 18.37
N ASN A 36 -2.26 13.22 18.62
CA ASN A 36 -1.03 12.53 19.03
C ASN A 36 -1.02 12.34 20.57
N THR A 37 -1.96 11.57 21.06
CA THR A 37 -2.00 11.13 22.47
C THR A 37 -1.94 9.62 22.55
N ARG A 38 -1.46 9.08 23.67
CA ARG A 38 -1.38 7.63 23.89
C ARG A 38 -2.73 6.94 23.67
N THR A 39 -3.80 7.53 24.19
CA THR A 39 -5.15 6.97 24.07
C THR A 39 -5.61 6.95 22.62
N SER A 40 -5.49 8.07 21.92
CA SER A 40 -5.93 8.18 20.53
C SER A 40 -5.12 7.28 19.57
N LEU A 41 -3.81 7.16 19.80
CA LEU A 41 -2.96 6.22 19.05
C LEU A 41 -3.37 4.76 19.33
N TRP A 42 -3.63 4.41 20.58
CA TRP A 42 -4.09 3.08 20.95
C TRP A 42 -5.44 2.73 20.32
N ASP A 43 -6.38 3.67 20.36
CA ASP A 43 -7.70 3.48 19.75
C ASP A 43 -7.63 3.29 18.24
N ALA A 44 -6.75 4.03 17.55
CA ALA A 44 -6.50 3.86 16.13
C ALA A 44 -5.92 2.48 15.79
N MET A 45 -4.95 2.01 16.59
CA MET A 45 -4.41 0.65 16.44
C MET A 45 -5.47 -0.42 16.72
N LYS A 46 -6.30 -0.23 17.72
CA LYS A 46 -7.39 -1.15 18.07
C LYS A 46 -8.44 -1.24 16.95
N ARG A 47 -8.74 -0.12 16.30
CA ARG A 47 -9.59 -0.08 15.10
C ARG A 47 -8.90 -0.62 13.85
N LYS A 48 -7.61 -0.96 13.94
CA LYS A 48 -6.79 -1.39 12.78
C LYS A 48 -6.67 -0.33 11.67
N GLU A 49 -6.90 0.91 12.00
CA GLU A 49 -6.76 2.03 11.06
C GLU A 49 -5.27 2.42 10.91
N THR A 50 -4.53 1.46 10.38
CA THR A 50 -3.07 1.43 10.38
C THR A 50 -2.54 1.01 9.02
N TYR A 51 -1.31 1.44 8.71
CA TYR A 51 -0.57 0.96 7.55
C TYR A 51 0.93 0.87 7.88
N ALA A 52 1.69 0.26 7.02
CA ALA A 52 3.13 0.13 7.18
C ALA A 52 3.86 0.59 5.91
N THR A 53 5.09 1.03 6.07
CA THR A 53 6.00 1.36 4.97
C THR A 53 7.32 0.61 5.13
N THR A 54 8.09 0.52 4.06
CA THR A 54 9.43 -0.10 4.07
C THR A 54 10.57 0.90 4.30
N GLY A 55 10.25 2.06 4.92
CA GLY A 55 11.24 3.07 5.29
C GLY A 55 10.88 4.49 4.92
N SER A 56 10.13 4.69 3.85
CA SER A 56 9.63 6.00 3.45
C SER A 56 8.45 6.46 4.33
N ARG A 57 8.28 7.77 4.49
CA ARG A 57 7.18 8.38 5.25
C ARG A 57 5.97 8.67 4.36
N MET A 58 5.72 7.83 3.37
CA MET A 58 4.54 7.96 2.53
C MET A 58 3.26 7.84 3.36
N LYS A 59 2.20 8.50 2.88
CA LYS A 59 0.88 8.43 3.52
C LYS A 59 -0.07 7.65 2.64
N VAL A 60 -0.84 6.75 3.24
CA VAL A 60 -1.83 5.94 2.53
C VAL A 60 -3.16 6.02 3.26
N ARG A 61 -4.24 6.26 2.50
CA ARG A 61 -5.62 6.17 2.96
C ARG A 61 -6.39 5.21 2.08
N PHE A 62 -7.27 4.44 2.71
CA PHE A 62 -8.11 3.47 2.01
C PHE A 62 -9.49 3.39 2.66
N PHE A 63 -10.52 3.51 1.84
CA PHE A 63 -11.91 3.35 2.26
C PHE A 63 -12.61 2.37 1.32
N GLY A 64 -13.52 1.58 1.88
CA GLY A 64 -14.39 0.73 1.11
C GLY A 64 -15.85 1.08 1.36
N GLY A 65 -16.69 0.99 0.34
CA GLY A 65 -18.10 1.31 0.44
C GLY A 65 -18.89 0.81 -0.77
N TRP A 66 -20.15 1.19 -0.86
CA TRP A 66 -21.01 0.72 -1.93
C TRP A 66 -21.31 1.78 -3.00
N ASP A 67 -21.20 3.06 -2.64
CA ASP A 67 -21.70 4.18 -3.43
C ASP A 67 -20.66 5.28 -3.68
N PHE A 68 -19.36 4.93 -3.64
CA PHE A 68 -18.32 5.87 -4.00
C PHE A 68 -18.30 6.11 -5.52
N THR A 69 -18.04 7.37 -5.88
CA THR A 69 -17.90 7.85 -7.25
C THR A 69 -16.62 8.65 -7.42
N ASP A 70 -16.17 8.89 -8.64
CA ASP A 70 -14.98 9.71 -8.93
C ASP A 70 -15.10 11.16 -8.39
N ASN A 71 -16.32 11.65 -8.22
CA ASN A 71 -16.55 12.97 -7.64
C ASN A 71 -16.25 13.03 -6.14
N ASP A 72 -16.34 11.91 -5.46
CA ASP A 72 -16.08 11.81 -4.02
C ASP A 72 -14.60 12.01 -3.66
N LEU A 73 -13.69 11.84 -4.62
CA LEU A 73 -12.27 12.16 -4.47
C LEU A 73 -11.95 13.65 -4.56
N LYS A 74 -12.95 14.50 -4.85
CA LYS A 74 -12.80 15.96 -4.91
C LYS A 74 -13.21 16.58 -3.57
N GLY A 75 -12.47 17.56 -3.11
CA GLY A 75 -12.78 18.25 -1.84
C GLY A 75 -12.39 17.43 -0.59
N ASP A 76 -13.26 17.43 0.42
CA ASP A 76 -13.02 16.70 1.68
C ASP A 76 -13.43 15.22 1.57
N TRP A 77 -12.68 14.50 0.75
CA TRP A 77 -12.88 13.07 0.48
C TRP A 77 -12.67 12.18 1.73
N VAL A 78 -11.90 12.66 2.72
CA VAL A 78 -11.66 11.91 3.97
C VAL A 78 -12.93 11.85 4.81
N SER A 79 -13.55 13.00 5.09
CA SER A 79 -14.83 13.04 5.82
C SER A 79 -15.90 12.24 5.10
N LEU A 80 -15.95 12.37 3.77
CA LEU A 80 -16.89 11.63 2.93
C LEU A 80 -16.62 10.11 2.98
N GLY A 81 -15.36 9.69 3.05
CA GLY A 81 -14.97 8.30 3.21
C GLY A 81 -15.50 7.68 4.50
N TYR A 82 -15.47 8.42 5.60
CA TYR A 82 -16.08 8.00 6.87
C TYR A 82 -17.62 8.04 6.86
N GLU A 83 -18.21 8.98 6.15
CA GLU A 83 -19.68 9.11 6.06
C GLU A 83 -20.30 7.99 5.22
N LYS A 84 -19.72 7.69 4.05
CA LYS A 84 -20.29 6.75 3.06
C LYS A 84 -19.73 5.35 3.15
N GLY A 85 -18.65 5.13 3.88
CA GLY A 85 -17.94 3.87 3.84
C GLY A 85 -17.25 3.49 5.14
N VAL A 86 -16.34 2.55 5.01
CA VAL A 86 -15.57 1.97 6.11
C VAL A 86 -14.08 2.25 5.87
N PRO A 87 -13.35 2.80 6.85
CA PRO A 87 -11.90 3.02 6.72
C PRO A 87 -11.12 1.70 6.73
N MET A 88 -9.85 1.78 6.35
CA MET A 88 -8.93 0.66 6.44
C MET A 88 -8.97 -0.01 7.82
N GLY A 89 -8.89 -1.33 7.85
CA GLY A 89 -9.01 -2.15 9.05
C GLY A 89 -10.43 -2.54 9.44
N GLY A 90 -11.45 -1.90 8.85
CA GLY A 90 -12.85 -2.23 9.06
C GLY A 90 -13.36 -3.35 8.16
N ASP A 91 -14.58 -3.80 8.41
CA ASP A 91 -15.26 -4.86 7.68
C ASP A 91 -16.46 -4.29 6.91
N ILE A 92 -16.64 -4.69 5.66
CA ILE A 92 -17.81 -4.37 4.85
C ILE A 92 -18.71 -5.59 4.82
N ASN A 93 -19.94 -5.44 5.32
CA ASN A 93 -20.93 -6.50 5.26
C ASN A 93 -21.52 -6.59 3.86
N ALA A 94 -21.51 -7.79 3.28
CA ALA A 94 -22.07 -8.06 1.96
C ALA A 94 -23.62 -8.09 2.02
N THR A 95 -24.23 -6.90 2.14
CA THR A 95 -25.68 -6.75 2.18
C THR A 95 -26.29 -6.37 0.83
N GLN A 96 -25.44 -6.13 -0.17
CA GLN A 96 -25.87 -5.71 -1.49
C GLN A 96 -25.38 -6.69 -2.56
N GLU A 97 -26.16 -6.85 -3.62
CA GLU A 97 -25.84 -7.71 -4.77
C GLU A 97 -24.76 -7.10 -5.71
N LYS A 98 -24.36 -5.85 -5.49
CA LYS A 98 -23.34 -5.16 -6.27
C LYS A 98 -21.94 -5.30 -5.64
N ALA A 99 -20.92 -5.16 -6.46
CA ALA A 99 -19.54 -5.12 -5.99
C ALA A 99 -19.27 -3.83 -5.16
N PRO A 100 -18.48 -3.90 -4.08
CA PRO A 100 -18.05 -2.71 -3.35
C PRO A 100 -17.12 -1.86 -4.21
N THR A 101 -17.14 -0.56 -3.95
CA THR A 101 -16.22 0.43 -4.53
C THR A 101 -15.21 0.87 -3.48
N PHE A 102 -13.98 1.11 -3.90
CA PHE A 102 -12.90 1.51 -3.01
C PHE A 102 -12.34 2.87 -3.42
N MET A 103 -12.03 3.69 -2.43
CA MET A 103 -11.24 4.91 -2.59
C MET A 103 -9.86 4.66 -1.99
N VAL A 104 -8.82 4.95 -2.76
CA VAL A 104 -7.43 4.85 -2.32
C VAL A 104 -6.70 6.15 -2.64
N TYR A 105 -5.84 6.55 -1.72
CA TYR A 105 -4.98 7.71 -1.88
C TYR A 105 -3.61 7.41 -1.32
N ALA A 106 -2.58 7.78 -2.05
CA ALA A 106 -1.20 7.75 -1.58
C ALA A 106 -0.50 9.06 -1.88
N LEU A 107 0.29 9.53 -0.92
CA LEU A 107 1.18 10.67 -1.03
C LEU A 107 2.62 10.18 -0.81
N MET A 108 3.52 10.56 -1.70
CA MET A 108 4.94 10.21 -1.58
C MET A 108 5.58 10.83 -0.33
N ASP A 109 6.69 10.25 0.08
CA ASP A 109 7.61 10.89 1.01
C ASP A 109 8.37 12.01 0.26
N PRO A 110 8.36 13.26 0.74
CA PRO A 110 9.10 14.35 0.08
C PRO A 110 10.60 14.10 -0.08
N ASP A 111 11.18 13.31 0.83
CA ASP A 111 12.60 12.96 0.84
C ASP A 111 12.87 11.62 0.10
N GLY A 112 11.84 11.01 -0.48
CA GLY A 112 11.89 9.72 -1.15
C GLY A 112 11.62 9.78 -2.65
N GLY A 113 11.57 8.60 -3.27
CA GLY A 113 11.19 8.45 -4.68
C GLY A 113 9.71 8.70 -4.91
N SER A 114 9.38 9.21 -6.09
CA SER A 114 8.00 9.39 -6.54
C SER A 114 7.27 8.06 -6.69
N LEU A 115 5.94 8.10 -6.58
CA LEU A 115 5.08 6.92 -6.65
C LEU A 115 5.02 6.38 -8.10
N ASP A 116 5.22 5.08 -8.24
CA ASP A 116 5.04 4.36 -9.50
C ASP A 116 3.56 4.07 -9.76
N ARG A 117 2.90 3.38 -8.83
CA ARG A 117 1.51 2.93 -8.95
C ARG A 117 0.88 2.64 -7.60
N LEU A 118 -0.45 2.55 -7.60
CA LEU A 118 -1.24 1.94 -6.54
C LEU A 118 -1.77 0.59 -7.01
N GLN A 119 -1.67 -0.40 -6.14
CA GLN A 119 -2.20 -1.73 -6.38
C GLN A 119 -3.14 -2.15 -5.25
N ILE A 120 -4.22 -2.83 -5.60
CA ILE A 120 -5.08 -3.51 -4.64
C ILE A 120 -4.84 -5.00 -4.79
N VAL A 121 -4.45 -5.65 -3.70
CA VAL A 121 -4.32 -7.10 -3.62
C VAL A 121 -5.59 -7.64 -2.97
N LYS A 122 -6.35 -8.43 -3.71
CA LYS A 122 -7.54 -9.12 -3.21
C LYS A 122 -7.17 -10.58 -2.94
N GLY A 123 -7.36 -11.01 -1.69
CA GLY A 123 -7.29 -12.42 -1.31
C GLY A 123 -8.68 -12.93 -0.93
N TRP A 124 -8.97 -14.21 -1.22
CA TRP A 124 -10.23 -14.82 -0.81
C TRP A 124 -10.07 -16.32 -0.53
N LEU A 125 -11.00 -16.82 0.26
CA LEU A 125 -11.15 -18.24 0.55
C LEU A 125 -12.23 -18.82 -0.38
N ASN A 126 -11.88 -19.85 -1.12
CA ASN A 126 -12.80 -20.59 -1.97
C ASN A 126 -13.68 -21.57 -1.15
N ALA A 127 -14.76 -22.04 -1.75
CA ALA A 127 -15.67 -22.97 -1.09
C ALA A 127 -15.01 -24.32 -0.72
N ASP A 128 -13.95 -24.72 -1.40
CA ASP A 128 -13.17 -25.93 -1.14
C ASP A 128 -12.07 -25.73 -0.06
N GLY A 129 -11.96 -24.51 0.49
CA GLY A 129 -10.95 -24.15 1.48
C GLY A 129 -9.60 -23.73 0.90
N SER A 130 -9.44 -23.70 -0.42
CA SER A 130 -8.25 -23.14 -1.06
C SER A 130 -8.22 -21.62 -0.99
N LEU A 131 -7.02 -21.03 -1.03
CA LEU A 131 -6.81 -19.60 -1.03
C LEU A 131 -6.40 -19.14 -2.42
N ASP A 132 -7.03 -18.08 -2.88
CA ASP A 132 -6.66 -17.40 -4.12
C ASP A 132 -6.37 -15.92 -3.86
N GLU A 133 -5.58 -15.32 -4.75
CA GLU A 133 -5.29 -13.88 -4.73
C GLU A 133 -5.28 -13.29 -6.13
N LYS A 134 -5.55 -12.01 -6.23
CA LYS A 134 -5.40 -11.23 -7.46
C LYS A 134 -4.92 -9.84 -7.17
N VAL A 135 -3.92 -9.40 -7.94
CA VAL A 135 -3.38 -8.04 -7.91
C VAL A 135 -4.03 -7.22 -9.01
N TYR A 136 -4.48 -6.03 -8.65
CA TYR A 136 -5.06 -5.04 -9.57
C TYR A 136 -4.19 -3.79 -9.56
N ASP A 137 -3.64 -3.39 -10.71
CA ASP A 137 -3.11 -2.05 -10.91
C ASP A 137 -4.30 -1.10 -11.06
N VAL A 138 -4.49 -0.17 -10.12
CA VAL A 138 -5.69 0.69 -10.09
C VAL A 138 -5.40 2.12 -10.51
N VAL A 139 -4.24 2.64 -10.16
CA VAL A 139 -3.77 3.97 -10.54
C VAL A 139 -2.26 3.92 -10.75
N TRP A 140 -1.74 4.65 -11.72
CA TRP A 140 -0.30 4.74 -12.00
C TRP A 140 0.11 6.09 -12.57
N SER A 141 1.38 6.39 -12.45
CA SER A 141 1.98 7.61 -13.01
C SER A 141 2.31 7.46 -14.50
N GLY A 142 2.27 8.58 -15.22
CA GLY A 142 2.62 8.65 -16.64
C GLY A 142 1.62 7.97 -17.58
N ASP A 143 1.90 8.02 -18.89
CA ASP A 143 1.01 7.55 -19.95
C ASP A 143 1.20 6.06 -20.27
N ARG A 144 1.41 5.24 -19.26
CA ARG A 144 1.58 3.79 -19.41
C ARG A 144 0.22 3.10 -19.53
N SER A 145 0.21 1.97 -20.18
CA SER A 145 -0.98 1.10 -20.27
C SER A 145 -0.61 -0.34 -19.97
N VAL A 146 -1.58 -1.08 -19.44
CA VAL A 146 -1.41 -2.52 -19.16
C VAL A 146 -1.17 -3.27 -20.45
N GLY A 147 -0.09 -4.05 -20.48
CA GLY A 147 0.32 -4.83 -21.65
C GLY A 147 -0.60 -6.03 -21.91
N LYS A 148 -0.37 -6.73 -23.02
CA LYS A 148 -1.12 -7.94 -23.39
C LYS A 148 -0.93 -9.10 -22.38
N ASP A 149 0.16 -9.04 -21.63
CA ASP A 149 0.48 -9.97 -20.54
C ASP A 149 -0.24 -9.64 -19.22
N GLY A 150 -1.09 -8.61 -19.21
CA GLY A 150 -1.83 -8.16 -18.04
C GLY A 150 -0.99 -7.39 -17.01
N LYS A 151 0.23 -6.98 -17.37
CA LYS A 151 1.14 -6.25 -16.47
C LYS A 151 1.34 -4.81 -16.90
N LEU A 152 1.41 -3.92 -15.92
CA LEU A 152 1.82 -2.55 -16.15
C LEU A 152 3.35 -2.49 -16.26
N PRO A 153 3.92 -1.90 -17.33
CA PRO A 153 5.36 -1.71 -17.46
C PRO A 153 5.95 -0.89 -16.32
N SER A 154 7.25 -1.02 -16.06
CA SER A 154 7.97 -0.18 -15.09
C SER A 154 7.90 1.30 -15.49
N VAL A 155 7.88 2.19 -14.46
CA VAL A 155 7.94 3.65 -14.68
C VAL A 155 9.30 4.10 -15.24
N GLY A 156 10.31 3.25 -15.17
CA GLY A 156 11.69 3.56 -15.55
C GLY A 156 12.61 3.69 -14.33
N ASN A 157 13.77 4.27 -14.57
CA ASN A 157 14.79 4.49 -13.54
C ASN A 157 15.48 5.84 -13.79
N SER A 158 15.54 6.70 -12.78
CA SER A 158 16.23 8.00 -12.83
C SER A 158 17.58 8.00 -12.08
N VAL A 159 18.02 6.84 -11.60
CA VAL A 159 19.30 6.71 -10.87
C VAL A 159 20.45 6.63 -11.86
N ASN A 160 21.42 7.54 -11.74
CA ASN A 160 22.72 7.43 -12.39
C ASN A 160 23.63 6.52 -11.58
N VAL A 161 23.82 5.30 -12.05
CA VAL A 161 24.63 4.29 -11.34
C VAL A 161 26.13 4.60 -11.29
N THR A 162 26.62 5.59 -12.09
CA THR A 162 28.03 5.94 -12.13
C THR A 162 28.44 6.81 -10.94
N ASP A 163 27.58 7.73 -10.55
CA ASP A 163 27.86 8.70 -9.47
C ASP A 163 26.86 8.63 -8.31
N GLY A 164 25.85 7.76 -8.43
CA GLY A 164 24.82 7.58 -7.39
C GLY A 164 23.81 8.72 -7.31
N THR A 165 23.81 9.64 -8.26
CA THR A 165 22.81 10.71 -8.31
C THR A 165 21.47 10.20 -8.82
N TRP A 166 20.40 10.89 -8.47
CA TRP A 166 19.05 10.59 -8.93
C TRP A 166 18.20 11.86 -8.96
N ASP A 167 17.08 11.82 -9.65
CA ASP A 167 16.08 12.87 -9.67
C ASP A 167 14.65 12.28 -9.56
N ASN A 168 13.67 13.13 -9.32
CA ASN A 168 12.25 12.77 -9.29
C ASN A 168 11.53 13.11 -10.62
N ALA A 169 12.20 12.96 -11.76
CA ALA A 169 11.62 13.23 -13.07
C ALA A 169 10.55 12.21 -13.49
N ILE A 170 10.49 11.05 -12.83
CA ILE A 170 9.53 9.99 -13.11
C ILE A 170 8.67 9.71 -11.88
N GLY A 171 7.51 9.11 -12.10
CA GLY A 171 6.55 8.84 -11.02
C GLY A 171 5.62 10.02 -10.75
N SER A 172 4.85 9.96 -9.67
CA SER A 172 3.92 11.00 -9.24
C SER A 172 4.10 11.30 -7.76
N SER A 173 3.88 12.56 -7.36
CA SER A 173 3.87 12.95 -5.94
C SER A 173 2.65 12.41 -5.20
N GLU A 174 1.54 12.26 -5.91
CA GLU A 174 0.30 11.68 -5.36
C GLU A 174 -0.39 10.80 -6.40
N LEU A 175 -1.10 9.79 -5.92
CA LEU A 175 -1.98 8.92 -6.72
C LEU A 175 -3.30 8.71 -5.96
N LYS A 176 -4.42 8.75 -6.69
CA LYS A 176 -5.76 8.55 -6.14
C LYS A 176 -6.75 8.08 -7.20
#